data_cd41093b60a9445edcf15b672df537e0
#
_entry.id   cd41093b60a9445edcf15b672df537e0
#
_cell.length_a   1.000
_cell.length_b   1.000
_cell.length_c   1.000
_cell.angle_alpha   90.00
_cell.angle_beta   90.00
_cell.angle_gamma   90.00
#
_symmetry.space_group_name_H-M   'P 1'
#
loop_
_entity.id
_entity.type
_entity.pdbx_description
1 polymer ?
#
loop_
_entity_poly.entity_id
_entity_poly.type
_entity_poly.pdbx_seq_one_letter_code
_entity_poly.pdbx_strand_id
1 'polypeptide(L)'
;MKQRLSVRAVIIEDGKALLLKRRNGRPSILGKYELPGGKLAYGEQPEDALRRYLHNDAGLHIQSSKLFDAVTYIDYDDREIQYGVMVYLVTLSAQRHPMRLSGNYSKYKWQSVSNIQQDELTDLTQLLLGIIHQEEITDKTLSKTQLNDVKKTSKDALIVYSDGGSRGNPGPSAAGFVLLNSTNEVIAQGGEYLGITTNNQAEYHGVRLALEKALELGYKKVDVRVDSMLVVNQMKGLYKIKNRELWPINERIRALMEEFDRVTFTHVNRQFNQLADGMVNRTLDEHAREQKQVAADAIAVATTARL
;
A
#
# COMPACT_ATOMS: atom_id res chain seq x y z
N MET A 1 23.31 0.07 5.24
CA MET A 1 22.13 0.55 4.44
C MET A 1 22.49 1.86 3.78
N LYS A 2 22.40 1.95 2.46
CA LYS A 2 22.70 3.17 1.68
C LYS A 2 21.41 3.90 1.37
N GLN A 3 21.42 5.23 1.52
CA GLN A 3 20.26 6.06 1.13
C GLN A 3 20.55 6.77 -0.18
N ARG A 4 19.55 6.87 -1.04
CA ARG A 4 19.61 7.56 -2.33
C ARG A 4 18.34 8.37 -2.56
N LEU A 5 18.49 9.53 -3.16
CA LEU A 5 17.36 10.35 -3.56
C LEU A 5 17.05 10.12 -5.04
N SER A 6 15.78 10.16 -5.39
CA SER A 6 15.30 10.06 -6.77
C SER A 6 14.04 10.91 -6.98
N VAL A 7 13.78 11.23 -8.23
CA VAL A 7 12.58 11.94 -8.67
C VAL A 7 11.78 11.10 -9.64
N ARG A 8 10.47 11.26 -9.64
CA ARG A 8 9.55 10.69 -10.64
C ARG A 8 8.58 11.74 -11.14
N ALA A 9 8.38 11.77 -12.45
CA ALA A 9 7.39 12.62 -13.11
C ALA A 9 6.10 11.86 -13.33
N VAL A 10 5.00 12.43 -12.87
CA VAL A 10 3.65 12.04 -13.23
C VAL A 10 3.16 13.03 -14.26
N ILE A 11 3.00 12.54 -15.48
CA ILE A 11 2.52 13.33 -16.61
C ILE A 11 1.20 12.70 -17.03
N ILE A 12 0.11 13.43 -16.86
CA ILE A 12 -1.23 12.94 -17.18
C ILE A 12 -1.82 13.78 -18.31
N GLU A 13 -2.30 13.13 -19.35
CA GLU A 13 -3.04 13.72 -20.46
C GLU A 13 -4.25 12.84 -20.77
N ASP A 14 -5.41 13.45 -20.85
CA ASP A 14 -6.69 12.76 -21.13
C ASP A 14 -6.94 11.55 -20.20
N GLY A 15 -6.61 11.68 -18.90
CA GLY A 15 -6.74 10.60 -17.91
C GLY A 15 -5.77 9.43 -18.09
N LYS A 16 -4.69 9.63 -18.84
CA LYS A 16 -3.64 8.62 -19.08
C LYS A 16 -2.29 9.13 -18.60
N ALA A 17 -1.56 8.28 -17.91
CA ALA A 17 -0.19 8.55 -17.48
C ALA A 17 0.83 8.11 -18.53
N LEU A 18 1.88 8.90 -18.73
CA LEU A 18 3.02 8.53 -19.55
C LEU A 18 3.91 7.51 -18.85
N LEU A 19 4.16 6.40 -19.51
CA LEU A 19 5.05 5.33 -19.04
C LEU A 19 6.13 5.01 -20.08
N LEU A 20 7.35 4.75 -19.61
CA LEU A 20 8.51 4.40 -20.42
C LEU A 20 8.92 2.94 -20.14
N LYS A 21 9.13 2.12 -21.19
CA LYS A 21 9.54 0.72 -21.08
C LYS A 21 11.05 0.57 -21.02
N ARG A 22 11.56 0.04 -19.91
CA ARG A 22 13.00 -0.19 -19.72
C ARG A 22 13.57 -1.17 -20.74
N ARG A 23 14.68 -0.77 -21.39
CA ARG A 23 15.50 -1.63 -22.24
C ARG A 23 16.69 -2.20 -21.48
N ASN A 24 17.25 -1.43 -20.56
CA ASN A 24 18.44 -1.75 -19.78
C ASN A 24 18.12 -1.63 -18.29
N GLY A 25 18.80 -2.40 -17.47
CA GLY A 25 18.67 -2.34 -16.04
C GLY A 25 18.76 -3.71 -15.38
N ARG A 26 18.43 -3.74 -14.12
CA ARG A 26 18.42 -4.97 -13.34
C ARG A 26 17.22 -5.86 -13.73
N PRO A 27 17.29 -7.17 -13.43
CA PRO A 27 16.22 -8.13 -13.78
C PRO A 27 14.82 -7.68 -13.33
N SER A 28 14.69 -7.08 -12.14
CA SER A 28 13.39 -6.65 -11.58
C SER A 28 12.70 -5.54 -12.38
N ILE A 29 13.45 -4.71 -13.12
CA ILE A 29 12.92 -3.58 -13.90
C ILE A 29 13.05 -3.75 -15.42
N LEU A 30 13.85 -4.72 -15.87
CA LEU A 30 14.09 -4.96 -17.28
C LEU A 30 12.80 -5.34 -18.01
N GLY A 31 12.48 -4.66 -19.09
CA GLY A 31 11.27 -4.91 -19.88
C GLY A 31 9.97 -4.45 -19.23
N LYS A 32 10.03 -3.84 -18.04
CA LYS A 32 8.86 -3.25 -17.37
C LYS A 32 8.69 -1.78 -17.70
N TYR A 33 7.49 -1.28 -17.52
CA TYR A 33 7.17 0.14 -17.66
C TYR A 33 7.34 0.87 -16.33
N GLU A 34 7.84 2.11 -16.41
CA GLU A 34 7.98 2.97 -15.24
C GLU A 34 7.61 4.43 -15.55
N LEU A 35 7.33 5.19 -14.48
CA LEU A 35 7.23 6.65 -14.58
C LEU A 35 8.60 7.26 -14.92
N PRO A 36 8.65 8.29 -15.80
CA PRO A 36 9.90 8.98 -16.13
C PRO A 36 10.59 9.55 -14.89
N GLY A 37 11.91 9.51 -14.89
CA GLY A 37 12.74 10.05 -13.83
C GLY A 37 13.88 9.13 -13.40
N GLY A 38 14.55 9.47 -12.31
CA GLY A 38 15.69 8.70 -11.83
C GLY A 38 16.39 9.33 -10.63
N LYS A 39 17.64 8.94 -10.41
CA LYS A 39 18.43 9.33 -9.23
C LYS A 39 18.93 10.77 -9.37
N LEU A 40 18.98 11.48 -8.23
CA LEU A 40 19.67 12.75 -8.16
C LEU A 40 21.18 12.54 -8.24
N ALA A 41 21.87 13.43 -8.95
CA ALA A 41 23.31 13.55 -8.83
C ALA A 41 23.68 14.26 -7.51
N TYR A 42 24.93 14.12 -7.10
CA TYR A 42 25.41 14.82 -5.89
C TYR A 42 25.28 16.34 -6.06
N GLY A 43 24.63 17.02 -5.13
CA GLY A 43 24.41 18.47 -5.18
C GLY A 43 23.33 18.94 -6.16
N GLU A 44 22.69 18.04 -6.91
CA GLU A 44 21.63 18.37 -7.87
C GLU A 44 20.31 18.67 -7.15
N GLN A 45 19.60 19.70 -7.58
CA GLN A 45 18.26 19.97 -7.08
C GLN A 45 17.25 19.00 -7.72
N PRO A 46 16.18 18.63 -7.00
CA PRO A 46 15.20 17.67 -7.50
C PRO A 46 14.55 18.07 -8.83
N GLU A 47 14.22 19.34 -9.00
CA GLU A 47 13.60 19.83 -10.22
C GLU A 47 14.56 19.84 -11.42
N ASP A 48 15.85 20.06 -11.18
CA ASP A 48 16.87 19.98 -12.24
C ASP A 48 17.08 18.53 -12.69
N ALA A 49 17.09 17.60 -11.73
CA ALA A 49 17.11 16.17 -12.04
C ALA A 49 15.88 15.76 -12.87
N LEU A 50 14.71 16.24 -12.49
CA LEU A 50 13.46 15.98 -13.20
C LEU A 50 13.53 16.47 -14.65
N ARG A 51 13.97 17.73 -14.87
CA ARG A 51 14.17 18.33 -16.20
C ARG A 51 15.18 17.53 -17.02
N ARG A 52 16.30 17.17 -16.43
CA ARG A 52 17.37 16.39 -17.08
C ARG A 52 16.86 15.02 -17.54
N TYR A 53 16.12 14.28 -16.68
CA TYR A 53 15.59 12.98 -17.07
C TYR A 53 14.54 13.08 -18.18
N LEU A 54 13.58 13.99 -18.07
CA LEU A 54 12.55 14.15 -19.09
C LEU A 54 13.13 14.57 -20.44
N HIS A 55 14.09 15.50 -20.44
CA HIS A 55 14.77 15.91 -21.67
C HIS A 55 15.62 14.79 -22.26
N ASN A 56 16.50 14.16 -21.45
CA ASN A 56 17.45 13.17 -21.94
C ASN A 56 16.79 11.84 -22.33
N ASP A 57 15.80 11.40 -21.56
CA ASP A 57 15.19 10.09 -21.75
C ASP A 57 14.01 10.07 -22.73
N ALA A 58 13.34 11.20 -22.92
CA ALA A 58 12.14 11.26 -23.77
C ALA A 58 12.06 12.50 -24.68
N GLY A 59 13.01 13.44 -24.61
CA GLY A 59 12.98 14.69 -25.38
C GLY A 59 11.88 15.64 -24.95
N LEU A 60 11.41 15.52 -23.67
CA LEU A 60 10.28 16.29 -23.14
C LEU A 60 10.76 17.55 -22.41
N HIS A 61 10.00 18.64 -22.55
CA HIS A 61 10.24 19.91 -21.90
C HIS A 61 9.14 20.22 -20.89
N ILE A 62 9.53 20.57 -19.69
CA ILE A 62 8.62 20.90 -18.58
C ILE A 62 8.16 22.36 -18.73
N GLN A 63 6.85 22.58 -18.73
CA GLN A 63 6.25 23.90 -18.56
C GLN A 63 6.14 24.24 -17.07
N SER A 64 5.61 23.33 -16.27
CA SER A 64 5.49 23.47 -14.82
C SER A 64 5.63 22.11 -14.11
N SER A 65 6.12 22.14 -12.88
CA SER A 65 6.18 20.99 -12.00
C SER A 65 5.73 21.39 -10.59
N LYS A 66 5.00 20.50 -9.92
CA LYS A 66 4.57 20.67 -8.55
C LYS A 66 4.90 19.41 -7.79
N LEU A 67 5.56 19.53 -6.64
CA LEU A 67 5.77 18.39 -5.76
C LEU A 67 4.38 17.86 -5.33
N PHE A 68 4.15 16.59 -5.59
CA PHE A 68 2.91 15.90 -5.33
C PHE A 68 3.01 15.11 -4.03
N ASP A 69 4.06 14.29 -3.92
CA ASP A 69 4.28 13.42 -2.76
C ASP A 69 5.78 13.11 -2.60
N ALA A 70 6.13 12.57 -1.43
CA ALA A 70 7.47 12.05 -1.14
C ALA A 70 7.34 10.73 -0.40
N VAL A 71 7.83 9.66 -1.01
CA VAL A 71 7.73 8.30 -0.48
C VAL A 71 9.10 7.68 -0.27
N THR A 72 9.18 6.66 0.58
CA THR A 72 10.36 5.82 0.70
C THR A 72 10.13 4.48 0.04
N TYR A 73 11.17 3.96 -0.62
CA TYR A 73 11.14 2.68 -1.32
C TYR A 73 12.43 1.91 -1.06
N ILE A 74 12.33 0.65 -0.65
CA ILE A 74 13.47 -0.24 -0.51
C ILE A 74 13.63 -1.05 -1.80
N ASP A 75 14.86 -1.06 -2.32
CA ASP A 75 15.18 -1.80 -3.53
C ASP A 75 15.18 -3.32 -3.27
N TYR A 76 14.40 -4.08 -4.03
CA TYR A 76 14.30 -5.53 -3.83
C TYR A 76 15.50 -6.31 -4.37
N ASP A 77 16.18 -5.78 -5.40
CA ASP A 77 17.40 -6.38 -5.94
C ASP A 77 18.63 -6.08 -5.05
N ASP A 78 18.56 -4.96 -4.32
CA ASP A 78 19.60 -4.54 -3.38
C ASP A 78 18.94 -3.96 -2.11
N ARG A 79 18.62 -4.84 -1.17
CA ARG A 79 17.97 -4.49 0.10
C ARG A 79 18.80 -3.58 1.01
N GLU A 80 20.05 -3.31 0.65
CA GLU A 80 20.88 -2.32 1.33
C GLU A 80 20.58 -0.88 0.87
N ILE A 81 19.81 -0.70 -0.20
CA ILE A 81 19.50 0.62 -0.74
C ILE A 81 18.06 1.00 -0.44
N GLN A 82 17.89 2.10 0.30
CA GLN A 82 16.62 2.79 0.49
C GLN A 82 16.60 4.04 -0.38
N TYR A 83 15.56 4.22 -1.18
CA TYR A 83 15.32 5.44 -1.95
C TYR A 83 14.32 6.35 -1.24
N GLY A 84 14.65 7.65 -1.11
CA GLY A 84 13.67 8.71 -0.96
C GLY A 84 13.25 9.16 -2.36
N VAL A 85 11.97 9.05 -2.68
CA VAL A 85 11.42 9.35 -4.00
C VAL A 85 10.52 10.55 -3.92
N MET A 86 10.91 11.65 -4.56
CA MET A 86 10.07 12.83 -4.73
C MET A 86 9.27 12.70 -6.02
N VAL A 87 7.97 12.81 -5.92
CA VAL A 87 7.01 12.63 -7.02
C VAL A 87 6.47 13.99 -7.42
N TYR A 88 6.55 14.32 -8.69
CA TYR A 88 6.10 15.61 -9.22
C TYR A 88 4.97 15.40 -10.22
N LEU A 89 3.90 16.17 -10.10
CA LEU A 89 2.95 16.40 -11.19
C LEU A 89 3.60 17.36 -12.18
N VAL A 90 3.64 16.97 -13.43
CA VAL A 90 4.36 17.71 -14.49
C VAL A 90 3.42 18.03 -15.63
N THR A 91 3.40 19.29 -16.02
CA THR A 91 2.77 19.75 -17.27
C THR A 91 3.86 19.97 -18.31
N LEU A 92 3.65 19.44 -19.50
CA LEU A 92 4.59 19.59 -20.62
C LEU A 92 4.34 20.89 -21.38
N SER A 93 5.42 21.43 -21.98
CA SER A 93 5.34 22.60 -22.89
C SER A 93 4.48 22.27 -24.11
N ALA A 94 3.73 23.24 -24.60
CA ALA A 94 2.82 23.09 -25.77
C ALA A 94 3.55 22.75 -27.09
N GLN A 95 4.81 23.12 -27.24
CA GLN A 95 5.63 22.71 -28.37
C GLN A 95 6.01 21.23 -28.24
N ARG A 96 5.25 20.38 -28.90
CA ARG A 96 5.51 18.93 -28.92
C ARG A 96 6.40 18.59 -30.10
N HIS A 97 7.66 18.34 -29.81
CA HIS A 97 8.49 17.55 -30.72
C HIS A 97 8.13 16.07 -30.56
N PRO A 98 8.29 15.24 -31.62
CA PRO A 98 8.13 13.80 -31.48
C PRO A 98 9.00 13.29 -30.32
N MET A 99 8.42 12.47 -29.44
CA MET A 99 9.13 11.92 -28.30
C MET A 99 10.33 11.09 -28.78
N ARG A 100 11.52 11.40 -28.29
CA ARG A 100 12.78 10.71 -28.64
C ARG A 100 13.28 9.97 -27.42
N LEU A 101 13.11 8.65 -27.43
CA LEU A 101 13.57 7.80 -26.33
C LEU A 101 15.10 7.65 -26.37
N SER A 102 15.73 7.75 -25.20
CA SER A 102 17.13 7.39 -25.00
C SER A 102 17.34 5.88 -25.19
N GLY A 103 18.62 5.45 -25.27
CA GLY A 103 18.97 4.03 -25.32
C GLY A 103 18.52 3.22 -24.11
N ASN A 104 18.11 3.87 -23.03
CA ASN A 104 17.62 3.22 -21.81
C ASN A 104 16.20 2.66 -21.95
N TYR A 105 15.42 3.16 -22.92
CA TYR A 105 14.02 2.82 -23.12
C TYR A 105 13.75 2.29 -24.51
N SER A 106 12.84 1.34 -24.62
CA SER A 106 12.48 0.69 -25.89
C SER A 106 11.17 1.20 -26.47
N LYS A 107 10.25 1.61 -25.63
CA LYS A 107 8.90 2.05 -26.00
C LYS A 107 8.37 3.03 -24.93
N TYR A 108 7.34 3.78 -25.31
CA TYR A 108 6.47 4.49 -24.36
C TYR A 108 5.02 4.13 -24.61
N LYS A 109 4.17 4.33 -23.61
CA LYS A 109 2.72 4.26 -23.74
C LYS A 109 2.05 5.29 -22.84
N TRP A 110 0.88 5.73 -23.27
CA TRP A 110 -0.09 6.43 -22.44
C TRP A 110 -1.06 5.41 -21.90
N GLN A 111 -1.06 5.20 -20.60
CA GLN A 111 -1.86 4.18 -19.92
C GLN A 111 -2.90 4.83 -19.04
N SER A 112 -4.19 4.44 -19.17
CA SER A 112 -5.23 4.89 -18.25
C SER A 112 -4.87 4.52 -16.80
N VAL A 113 -4.95 5.49 -15.91
CA VAL A 113 -4.63 5.30 -14.49
C VAL A 113 -5.65 4.35 -13.82
N SER A 114 -6.88 4.33 -14.32
CA SER A 114 -7.96 3.48 -13.80
C SER A 114 -7.91 2.00 -14.25
N ASN A 115 -7.09 1.66 -15.24
CA ASN A 115 -7.02 0.31 -15.80
C ASN A 115 -5.57 -0.10 -16.12
N ILE A 116 -4.78 -0.33 -15.07
CA ILE A 116 -3.36 -0.65 -15.18
C ILE A 116 -3.14 -2.14 -14.94
N GLN A 117 -2.51 -2.82 -15.91
CA GLN A 117 -1.98 -4.17 -15.71
C GLN A 117 -0.70 -4.08 -14.87
N GLN A 118 -0.79 -4.49 -13.61
CA GLN A 118 0.29 -4.35 -12.62
C GLN A 118 1.56 -5.14 -13.00
N ASP A 119 1.43 -6.28 -13.66
CA ASP A 119 2.55 -7.19 -13.99
C ASP A 119 3.57 -6.55 -14.95
N GLU A 120 3.13 -5.59 -15.77
CA GLU A 120 3.99 -4.88 -16.71
C GLU A 120 4.74 -3.69 -16.10
N LEU A 121 4.46 -3.33 -14.85
CA LEU A 121 5.02 -2.15 -14.19
C LEU A 121 6.16 -2.53 -13.24
N THR A 122 7.10 -1.58 -13.05
CA THR A 122 8.03 -1.67 -11.92
C THR A 122 7.26 -1.48 -10.60
N ASP A 123 7.74 -2.12 -9.52
CA ASP A 123 7.09 -2.06 -8.20
C ASP A 123 6.91 -0.63 -7.69
N LEU A 124 7.93 0.23 -7.89
CA LEU A 124 7.84 1.65 -7.58
C LEU A 124 6.74 2.36 -8.37
N THR A 125 6.60 2.04 -9.66
CA THR A 125 5.57 2.66 -10.51
C THR A 125 4.16 2.19 -10.11
N GLN A 126 4.00 0.93 -9.73
CA GLN A 126 2.74 0.42 -9.18
C GLN A 126 2.34 1.18 -7.92
N LEU A 127 3.30 1.39 -6.99
CA LEU A 127 3.09 2.18 -5.79
C LEU A 127 2.59 3.59 -6.14
N LEU A 128 3.34 4.30 -6.97
CA LEU A 128 3.07 5.71 -7.26
C LEU A 128 1.75 5.90 -8.03
N LEU A 129 1.43 5.05 -8.99
CA LEU A 129 0.17 5.14 -9.73
C LEU A 129 -1.04 4.75 -8.86
N GLY A 130 -0.86 3.88 -7.87
CA GLY A 130 -1.87 3.60 -6.86
C GLY A 130 -2.23 4.86 -6.06
N ILE A 131 -1.24 5.61 -5.60
CA ILE A 131 -1.42 6.88 -4.86
C ILE A 131 -2.13 7.93 -5.76
N ILE A 132 -1.68 8.09 -7.00
CA ILE A 132 -2.21 9.07 -7.95
C ILE A 132 -3.67 8.78 -8.31
N HIS A 133 -3.98 7.52 -8.58
CA HIS A 133 -5.37 7.12 -8.89
C HIS A 133 -6.32 7.49 -7.75
N GLN A 134 -5.84 7.43 -6.54
CA GLN A 134 -6.59 7.80 -5.34
C GLN A 134 -6.87 9.31 -5.28
N GLU A 135 -5.89 10.16 -5.58
CA GLU A 135 -6.06 11.62 -5.52
C GLU A 135 -6.83 12.20 -6.72
N GLU A 136 -6.70 11.64 -7.93
CA GLU A 136 -7.53 12.07 -9.08
C GLU A 136 -9.01 11.84 -8.86
N ILE A 137 -9.40 10.80 -8.12
CA ILE A 137 -10.79 10.56 -7.73
C ILE A 137 -11.26 11.65 -6.78
N THR A 138 -10.41 12.09 -5.84
CA THR A 138 -10.73 13.16 -4.87
C THR A 138 -10.86 14.53 -5.53
N ASP A 139 -10.03 14.86 -6.50
CA ASP A 139 -10.04 16.20 -7.14
C ASP A 139 -11.23 16.38 -8.12
N LYS A 140 -11.67 15.30 -8.77
CA LYS A 140 -12.88 15.32 -9.61
C LYS A 140 -14.19 15.40 -8.82
N THR A 141 -14.19 15.09 -7.52
CA THR A 141 -15.35 15.11 -6.64
C THR A 141 -15.57 16.47 -5.97
N LEU A 142 -14.61 17.40 -6.06
CA LEU A 142 -14.64 18.73 -5.40
C LEU A 142 -15.12 19.88 -6.30
N SER A 143 -16.07 19.69 -7.19
CA SER A 143 -16.89 20.81 -7.64
C SER A 143 -17.98 21.07 -6.59
N LYS A 144 -17.90 22.27 -5.96
CA LYS A 144 -18.67 22.69 -4.78
C LYS A 144 -20.20 22.62 -4.86
N THR A 145 -20.79 22.14 -5.94
CA THR A 145 -22.26 22.11 -6.16
C THR A 145 -22.90 20.73 -5.92
N GLN A 146 -22.12 19.67 -5.67
CA GLN A 146 -22.64 18.31 -5.47
C GLN A 146 -22.49 17.76 -4.05
N LEU A 147 -22.00 18.56 -3.12
CA LEU A 147 -21.75 18.13 -1.72
C LEU A 147 -23.02 17.83 -0.91
N ASN A 148 -24.20 18.21 -1.38
CA ASN A 148 -25.45 17.99 -0.66
C ASN A 148 -26.23 16.74 -1.09
N ASP A 149 -25.93 16.15 -2.26
CA ASP A 149 -26.64 14.96 -2.76
C ASP A 149 -25.91 13.64 -2.53
N VAL A 150 -24.61 13.67 -2.20
CA VAL A 150 -23.78 12.46 -1.97
C VAL A 150 -24.07 11.78 -0.62
N LYS A 151 -24.81 12.42 0.28
CA LYS A 151 -25.16 11.81 1.58
C LYS A 151 -26.20 10.70 1.53
N LYS A 152 -26.68 10.30 0.35
CA LYS A 152 -27.81 9.35 0.24
C LYS A 152 -27.66 8.21 -0.77
N THR A 153 -26.51 8.01 -1.45
CA THR A 153 -26.39 6.95 -2.44
C THR A 153 -25.15 6.08 -2.22
N SER A 154 -25.42 4.80 -2.01
CA SER A 154 -24.56 3.60 -1.98
C SER A 154 -23.21 3.76 -1.24
N LYS A 155 -23.08 3.08 -0.11
CA LYS A 155 -21.76 2.82 0.51
C LYS A 155 -20.91 2.10 -0.53
N ASP A 156 -19.95 2.82 -1.12
CA ASP A 156 -18.94 2.26 -2.02
C ASP A 156 -18.16 1.14 -1.33
N ALA A 157 -17.48 0.31 -2.11
CA ALA A 157 -16.71 -0.79 -1.56
C ALA A 157 -15.65 -0.25 -0.59
N LEU A 158 -15.64 -0.78 0.63
CA LEU A 158 -14.64 -0.46 1.64
C LEU A 158 -13.31 -1.14 1.27
N ILE A 159 -12.22 -0.41 1.36
CA ILE A 159 -10.88 -0.97 1.22
C ILE A 159 -10.40 -1.39 2.61
N VAL A 160 -9.96 -2.64 2.72
CA VAL A 160 -9.59 -3.26 3.98
C VAL A 160 -8.15 -3.73 3.88
N TYR A 161 -7.28 -3.18 4.70
CA TYR A 161 -5.95 -3.74 4.93
C TYR A 161 -5.96 -4.54 6.21
N SER A 162 -5.40 -5.75 6.19
CA SER A 162 -5.26 -6.58 7.37
C SER A 162 -3.92 -7.29 7.41
N ASP A 163 -3.42 -7.52 8.60
CA ASP A 163 -2.17 -8.20 8.86
C ASP A 163 -2.24 -8.99 10.17
N GLY A 164 -1.31 -9.91 10.35
CA GLY A 164 -1.10 -10.65 11.58
C GLY A 164 0.36 -10.96 11.77
N GLY A 165 0.83 -10.84 13.00
CA GLY A 165 2.24 -11.07 13.30
C GLY A 165 2.45 -11.77 14.63
N SER A 166 3.56 -12.51 14.71
CA SER A 166 4.00 -13.24 15.90
C SER A 166 5.46 -12.92 16.22
N ARG A 167 5.74 -12.60 17.48
CA ARG A 167 7.12 -12.45 17.99
C ARG A 167 7.66 -13.81 18.44
N GLY A 168 8.12 -14.58 17.48
CA GLY A 168 8.38 -16.01 17.55
C GLY A 168 7.30 -16.76 16.76
N ASN A 169 7.51 -18.05 16.47
CA ASN A 169 6.50 -18.83 15.71
C ASN A 169 6.47 -20.29 16.18
N PRO A 170 5.57 -20.66 17.14
CA PRO A 170 4.58 -19.80 17.82
C PRO A 170 5.21 -18.81 18.80
N GLY A 171 4.48 -17.73 19.10
CA GLY A 171 4.91 -16.67 20.04
C GLY A 171 3.80 -15.68 20.34
N PRO A 172 4.08 -14.62 21.14
CA PRO A 172 3.14 -13.52 21.35
C PRO A 172 2.71 -12.95 20.01
N SER A 173 1.42 -12.99 19.75
CA SER A 173 0.84 -12.67 18.44
C SER A 173 -0.24 -11.63 18.55
N ALA A 174 -0.39 -10.84 17.51
CA ALA A 174 -1.48 -9.89 17.34
C ALA A 174 -1.96 -9.86 15.89
N ALA A 175 -3.20 -9.45 15.73
CA ALA A 175 -3.82 -9.13 14.45
C ALA A 175 -4.12 -7.64 14.38
N GLY A 176 -4.05 -7.07 13.19
CA GLY A 176 -4.31 -5.65 12.95
C GLY A 176 -5.07 -5.41 11.67
N PHE A 177 -5.84 -4.31 11.62
CA PHE A 177 -6.57 -3.90 10.43
C PHE A 177 -6.67 -2.38 10.32
N VAL A 178 -6.84 -1.93 9.09
CA VAL A 178 -7.20 -0.55 8.75
C VAL A 178 -8.26 -0.59 7.66
N LEU A 179 -9.36 0.13 7.87
CA LEU A 179 -10.48 0.27 6.94
C LEU A 179 -10.45 1.67 6.33
N LEU A 180 -10.47 1.72 5.01
CA LEU A 180 -10.48 2.96 4.25
C LEU A 180 -11.75 3.07 3.41
N ASN A 181 -12.28 4.27 3.28
CA ASN A 181 -13.34 4.55 2.31
C ASN A 181 -12.77 4.63 0.88
N SER A 182 -13.63 4.89 -0.10
CA SER A 182 -13.24 5.08 -1.50
C SER A 182 -12.33 6.31 -1.74
N THR A 183 -12.24 7.22 -0.76
CA THR A 183 -11.35 8.38 -0.78
C THR A 183 -10.06 8.14 0.04
N ASN A 184 -9.80 6.87 0.46
CA ASN A 184 -8.68 6.44 1.30
C ASN A 184 -8.56 7.12 2.67
N GLU A 185 -9.64 7.70 3.15
CA GLU A 185 -9.69 8.16 4.52
C GLU A 185 -9.84 6.97 5.46
N VAL A 186 -9.12 6.97 6.56
CA VAL A 186 -9.24 5.94 7.60
C VAL A 186 -10.62 6.05 8.27
N ILE A 187 -11.47 5.06 8.04
CA ILE A 187 -12.79 4.95 8.67
C ILE A 187 -12.69 4.28 10.04
N ALA A 188 -11.85 3.26 10.13
CA ALA A 188 -11.57 2.56 11.38
C ALA A 188 -10.21 1.87 11.28
N GLN A 189 -9.59 1.68 12.44
CA GLN A 189 -8.38 0.87 12.58
C GLN A 189 -8.39 0.22 13.95
N GLY A 190 -7.71 -0.91 14.08
CA GLY A 190 -7.64 -1.61 15.36
C GLY A 190 -6.71 -2.81 15.32
N GLY A 191 -6.49 -3.39 16.49
CA GLY A 191 -5.74 -4.62 16.66
C GLY A 191 -6.24 -5.40 17.85
N GLU A 192 -5.94 -6.70 17.87
CA GLU A 192 -6.26 -7.64 18.94
C GLU A 192 -5.02 -8.46 19.29
N TYR A 193 -4.70 -8.53 20.58
CA TYR A 193 -3.68 -9.44 21.08
C TYR A 193 -4.26 -10.86 21.19
N LEU A 194 -3.57 -11.83 20.57
CA LEU A 194 -4.10 -13.18 20.37
C LEU A 194 -3.51 -14.23 21.35
N GLY A 195 -2.64 -13.79 22.27
CA GLY A 195 -1.88 -14.74 23.09
C GLY A 195 -0.72 -15.36 22.30
N ILE A 196 -0.39 -16.60 22.65
CA ILE A 196 0.68 -17.36 21.98
C ILE A 196 0.07 -18.14 20.83
N THR A 197 0.40 -17.76 19.60
CA THR A 197 -0.08 -18.45 18.41
C THR A 197 0.92 -18.36 17.25
N THR A 198 0.57 -18.90 16.08
CA THR A 198 1.42 -18.86 14.89
C THR A 198 1.14 -17.63 14.05
N ASN A 199 2.12 -17.22 13.21
CA ASN A 199 1.95 -16.11 12.29
C ASN A 199 0.74 -16.33 11.36
N ASN A 200 0.57 -17.53 10.81
CA ASN A 200 -0.58 -17.83 9.96
C ASN A 200 -1.93 -17.66 10.66
N GLN A 201 -2.04 -18.07 11.92
CA GLN A 201 -3.28 -17.86 12.69
C GLN A 201 -3.52 -16.36 12.88
N ALA A 202 -2.49 -15.58 13.20
CA ALA A 202 -2.60 -14.14 13.37
C ALA A 202 -3.07 -13.45 12.06
N GLU A 203 -2.56 -13.83 10.90
CA GLU A 203 -3.00 -13.31 9.59
C GLU A 203 -4.50 -13.57 9.34
N TYR A 204 -5.00 -14.78 9.65
CA TYR A 204 -6.42 -15.09 9.56
C TYR A 204 -7.27 -14.26 10.52
N HIS A 205 -6.78 -14.03 11.75
CA HIS A 205 -7.46 -13.17 12.71
C HIS A 205 -7.53 -11.71 12.23
N GLY A 206 -6.51 -11.20 11.53
CA GLY A 206 -6.55 -9.88 10.89
C GLY A 206 -7.71 -9.75 9.90
N VAL A 207 -7.87 -10.75 9.03
CA VAL A 207 -9.01 -10.79 8.10
C VAL A 207 -10.34 -10.85 8.84
N ARG A 208 -10.46 -11.69 9.87
CA ARG A 208 -11.69 -11.81 10.70
C ARG A 208 -12.09 -10.47 11.31
N LEU A 209 -11.17 -9.84 12.02
CA LEU A 209 -11.40 -8.55 12.70
C LEU A 209 -11.84 -7.46 11.73
N ALA A 210 -11.18 -7.38 10.58
CA ALA A 210 -11.48 -6.40 9.57
C ALA A 210 -12.90 -6.58 8.99
N LEU A 211 -13.32 -7.82 8.69
CA LEU A 211 -14.66 -8.13 8.19
C LEU A 211 -15.73 -7.86 9.25
N GLU A 212 -15.49 -8.26 10.51
CA GLU A 212 -16.40 -7.97 11.62
C GLU A 212 -16.62 -6.46 11.77
N LYS A 213 -15.54 -5.68 11.74
CA LYS A 213 -15.64 -4.21 11.84
C LYS A 213 -16.33 -3.58 10.63
N ALA A 214 -16.10 -4.09 9.44
CA ALA A 214 -16.78 -3.62 8.23
C ALA A 214 -18.30 -3.85 8.28
N LEU A 215 -18.74 -5.01 8.78
CA LEU A 215 -20.16 -5.31 9.01
C LEU A 215 -20.78 -4.41 10.08
N GLU A 216 -20.08 -4.23 11.22
CA GLU A 216 -20.51 -3.32 12.28
C GLU A 216 -20.78 -1.90 11.75
N LEU A 217 -19.93 -1.43 10.85
CA LEU A 217 -20.10 -0.14 10.18
C LEU A 217 -21.16 -0.15 9.06
N GLY A 218 -21.75 -1.31 8.78
CA GLY A 218 -22.83 -1.51 7.81
C GLY A 218 -22.39 -1.49 6.35
N TYR A 219 -21.10 -1.77 6.06
CA TYR A 219 -20.64 -1.96 4.69
C TYR A 219 -21.03 -3.34 4.18
N LYS A 220 -21.41 -3.42 2.90
CA LYS A 220 -21.82 -4.66 2.23
C LYS A 220 -20.88 -5.08 1.10
N LYS A 221 -19.93 -4.22 0.74
CA LYS A 221 -18.93 -4.52 -0.29
C LYS A 221 -17.55 -4.18 0.26
N VAL A 222 -16.62 -5.13 0.20
CA VAL A 222 -15.26 -4.96 0.72
C VAL A 222 -14.21 -5.53 -0.24
N ASP A 223 -13.08 -4.85 -0.35
CA ASP A 223 -11.85 -5.33 -0.99
C ASP A 223 -10.78 -5.53 0.09
N VAL A 224 -10.53 -6.79 0.45
CA VAL A 224 -9.59 -7.18 1.50
C VAL A 224 -8.20 -7.32 0.88
N ARG A 225 -7.25 -6.53 1.36
CA ARG A 225 -5.88 -6.46 0.91
C ARG A 225 -4.94 -6.99 1.98
N VAL A 226 -4.22 -8.05 1.65
CA VAL A 226 -3.24 -8.71 2.55
C VAL A 226 -1.96 -9.02 1.79
N ASP A 227 -0.84 -9.03 2.49
CA ASP A 227 0.47 -9.35 1.92
C ASP A 227 0.84 -10.84 2.01
N SER A 228 -0.05 -11.66 2.55
CA SER A 228 0.07 -13.11 2.55
C SER A 228 -0.61 -13.72 1.31
N MET A 229 0.18 -14.11 0.31
CA MET A 229 -0.31 -14.82 -0.87
C MET A 229 -1.00 -16.15 -0.48
N LEU A 230 -0.53 -16.77 0.61
CA LEU A 230 -1.14 -17.99 1.13
C LEU A 230 -2.58 -17.73 1.57
N VAL A 231 -2.81 -16.70 2.38
CA VAL A 231 -4.15 -16.32 2.85
C VAL A 231 -5.05 -15.96 1.68
N VAL A 232 -4.58 -15.13 0.74
CA VAL A 232 -5.37 -14.74 -0.44
C VAL A 232 -5.82 -15.97 -1.24
N ASN A 233 -4.91 -16.90 -1.53
CA ASN A 233 -5.24 -18.07 -2.33
C ASN A 233 -6.13 -19.07 -1.59
N GLN A 234 -6.02 -19.15 -0.26
CA GLN A 234 -6.93 -19.96 0.56
C GLN A 234 -8.33 -19.34 0.64
N MET A 235 -8.43 -18.00 0.80
CA MET A 235 -9.72 -17.29 0.78
C MET A 235 -10.40 -17.36 -0.59
N LYS A 236 -9.65 -17.33 -1.68
CA LYS A 236 -10.17 -17.57 -3.05
C LYS A 236 -10.52 -19.02 -3.35
N GLY A 237 -10.19 -19.97 -2.46
CA GLY A 237 -10.41 -21.40 -2.67
C GLY A 237 -9.43 -22.05 -3.64
N LEU A 238 -8.36 -21.34 -4.05
CA LEU A 238 -7.31 -21.85 -4.93
C LEU A 238 -6.38 -22.81 -4.20
N TYR A 239 -6.16 -22.60 -2.90
CA TYR A 239 -5.34 -23.46 -2.04
C TYR A 239 -6.17 -24.11 -0.93
N LYS A 240 -5.91 -25.37 -0.67
CA LYS A 240 -6.53 -26.10 0.45
C LYS A 240 -5.86 -25.73 1.78
N ILE A 241 -6.66 -25.58 2.82
CA ILE A 241 -6.17 -25.38 4.19
C ILE A 241 -5.85 -26.75 4.78
N LYS A 242 -4.55 -27.05 4.92
CA LYS A 242 -4.07 -28.33 5.46
C LYS A 242 -3.98 -28.32 6.99
N ASN A 243 -3.65 -27.16 7.58
CA ASN A 243 -3.57 -27.02 9.03
C ASN A 243 -4.98 -26.94 9.64
N ARG A 244 -5.31 -27.94 10.46
CA ARG A 244 -6.63 -28.05 11.12
C ARG A 244 -6.90 -26.94 12.12
N GLU A 245 -5.87 -26.36 12.71
CA GLU A 245 -5.99 -25.24 13.65
C GLU A 245 -6.54 -23.97 12.99
N LEU A 246 -6.41 -23.83 11.67
CA LEU A 246 -6.98 -22.73 10.91
C LEU A 246 -8.46 -22.94 10.53
N TRP A 247 -9.01 -24.15 10.69
CA TRP A 247 -10.37 -24.44 10.26
C TRP A 247 -11.41 -23.58 10.98
N PRO A 248 -11.41 -23.48 12.33
CA PRO A 248 -12.43 -22.70 13.02
C PRO A 248 -12.45 -21.24 12.61
N ILE A 249 -11.27 -20.61 12.48
CA ILE A 249 -11.16 -19.21 12.07
C ILE A 249 -11.57 -19.03 10.61
N ASN A 250 -11.22 -19.99 9.72
CA ASN A 250 -11.64 -19.96 8.33
C ASN A 250 -13.16 -20.11 8.18
N GLU A 251 -13.79 -21.01 8.93
CA GLU A 251 -15.26 -21.16 8.98
C GLU A 251 -15.92 -19.85 9.41
N ARG A 252 -15.39 -19.20 10.46
CA ARG A 252 -15.89 -17.90 10.91
C ARG A 252 -15.76 -16.83 9.82
N ILE A 253 -14.62 -16.76 9.12
CA ILE A 253 -14.42 -15.81 8.00
C ILE A 253 -15.40 -16.12 6.88
N ARG A 254 -15.64 -17.39 6.52
CA ARG A 254 -16.60 -17.79 5.50
C ARG A 254 -18.01 -17.36 5.86
N ALA A 255 -18.43 -17.59 7.09
CA ALA A 255 -19.73 -17.14 7.58
C ALA A 255 -19.88 -15.62 7.51
N LEU A 256 -18.84 -14.86 7.89
CA LEU A 256 -18.84 -13.41 7.75
C LEU A 256 -18.96 -12.98 6.29
N MET A 257 -18.25 -13.64 5.38
CA MET A 257 -18.31 -13.29 3.95
C MET A 257 -19.72 -13.44 3.36
N GLU A 258 -20.52 -14.38 3.86
CA GLU A 258 -21.92 -14.57 3.42
C GLU A 258 -22.84 -13.38 3.78
N GLU A 259 -22.45 -12.58 4.77
CA GLU A 259 -23.20 -11.38 5.17
C GLU A 259 -22.96 -10.16 4.26
N PHE A 260 -21.96 -10.24 3.36
CA PHE A 260 -21.63 -9.20 2.40
C PHE A 260 -22.24 -9.49 1.02
N ASP A 261 -22.59 -8.43 0.29
CA ASP A 261 -22.95 -8.54 -1.12
C ASP A 261 -21.75 -8.93 -1.98
N ARG A 262 -20.54 -8.49 -1.57
CA ARG A 262 -19.29 -8.76 -2.27
C ARG A 262 -18.10 -8.65 -1.34
N VAL A 263 -17.27 -9.70 -1.33
CA VAL A 263 -15.93 -9.70 -0.73
C VAL A 263 -14.92 -10.07 -1.80
N THR A 264 -13.90 -9.25 -2.00
CA THR A 264 -12.77 -9.55 -2.87
C THR A 264 -11.50 -9.63 -2.04
N PHE A 265 -10.55 -10.49 -2.45
CA PHE A 265 -9.23 -10.60 -1.82
C PHE A 265 -8.17 -10.24 -2.83
N THR A 266 -7.31 -9.29 -2.46
CA THR A 266 -6.21 -8.81 -3.29
C THR A 266 -4.90 -8.99 -2.55
N HIS A 267 -3.94 -9.68 -3.19
CA HIS A 267 -2.58 -9.72 -2.67
C HIS A 267 -1.91 -8.37 -2.91
N VAL A 268 -1.30 -7.82 -1.89
CA VAL A 268 -0.50 -6.60 -1.96
C VAL A 268 0.92 -6.90 -1.47
N ASN A 269 1.91 -6.19 -2.01
CA ASN A 269 3.25 -6.30 -1.45
C ASN A 269 3.27 -5.74 -0.02
N ARG A 270 4.11 -6.32 0.85
CA ARG A 270 4.22 -5.94 2.27
C ARG A 270 4.39 -4.43 2.50
N GLN A 271 5.09 -3.75 1.60
CA GLN A 271 5.25 -2.29 1.66
C GLN A 271 3.93 -1.52 1.55
N PHE A 272 2.88 -2.12 0.98
CA PHE A 272 1.55 -1.53 0.87
C PHE A 272 0.63 -1.93 2.03
N ASN A 273 1.10 -2.84 2.92
CA ASN A 273 0.36 -3.28 4.10
C ASN A 273 0.88 -2.64 5.40
N GLN A 274 1.73 -1.60 5.31
CA GLN A 274 2.39 -0.97 6.46
C GLN A 274 1.41 -0.42 7.51
N LEU A 275 0.23 0.02 7.11
CA LEU A 275 -0.79 0.52 8.04
C LEU A 275 -1.28 -0.62 8.95
N ALA A 276 -1.60 -1.78 8.38
CA ALA A 276 -2.04 -2.93 9.16
C ALA A 276 -0.87 -3.55 9.96
N ASP A 277 0.33 -3.67 9.37
CA ASP A 277 1.56 -4.07 10.07
C ASP A 277 1.85 -3.15 11.28
N GLY A 278 1.67 -1.84 11.11
CA GLY A 278 1.79 -0.86 12.19
C GLY A 278 0.79 -1.09 13.33
N MET A 279 -0.43 -1.53 13.03
CA MET A 279 -1.43 -1.87 14.06
C MET A 279 -1.05 -3.14 14.81
N VAL A 280 -0.54 -4.17 14.12
CA VAL A 280 -0.02 -5.39 14.76
C VAL A 280 1.10 -5.05 15.73
N ASN A 281 2.10 -4.29 15.28
CA ASN A 281 3.25 -3.91 16.10
C ASN A 281 2.84 -3.08 17.31
N ARG A 282 1.93 -2.11 17.14
CA ARG A 282 1.37 -1.30 18.22
C ARG A 282 0.70 -2.17 19.28
N THR A 283 -0.18 -3.09 18.87
CA THR A 283 -0.90 -3.98 19.76
C THR A 283 0.05 -4.88 20.59
N LEU A 284 1.11 -5.41 19.94
CA LEU A 284 2.14 -6.19 20.62
C LEU A 284 2.92 -5.37 21.64
N ASP A 285 3.26 -4.12 21.30
CA ASP A 285 4.02 -3.22 22.17
C ASP A 285 3.18 -2.75 23.36
N GLU A 286 1.92 -2.43 23.15
CA GLU A 286 0.97 -2.05 24.20
C GLU A 286 0.81 -3.18 25.20
N HIS A 287 0.53 -4.39 24.72
CA HIS A 287 0.41 -5.56 25.60
C HIS A 287 1.70 -5.83 26.40
N ALA A 288 2.86 -5.72 25.75
CA ALA A 288 4.13 -5.92 26.46
C ALA A 288 4.41 -4.86 27.53
N ARG A 289 3.95 -3.61 27.34
CA ARG A 289 4.02 -2.54 28.36
C ARG A 289 3.08 -2.81 29.53
N GLU A 290 1.83 -3.21 29.25
CA GLU A 290 0.85 -3.57 30.28
C GLU A 290 1.34 -4.70 31.16
N GLN A 291 1.91 -5.76 30.56
CA GLN A 291 2.47 -6.88 31.33
C GLN A 291 3.62 -6.45 32.25
N LYS A 292 4.50 -5.56 31.78
CA LYS A 292 5.60 -5.01 32.60
C LYS A 292 5.06 -4.17 33.75
N GLN A 293 4.03 -3.37 33.51
CA GLN A 293 3.41 -2.55 34.56
C GLN A 293 2.76 -3.41 35.63
N VAL A 294 1.97 -4.42 35.25
CA VAL A 294 1.35 -5.36 36.18
C VAL A 294 2.40 -6.09 37.04
N ALA A 295 3.50 -6.51 36.43
CA ALA A 295 4.60 -7.15 37.16
C ALA A 295 5.28 -6.17 38.14
N ALA A 296 5.48 -4.91 37.76
CA ALA A 296 6.06 -3.89 38.63
C ALA A 296 5.14 -3.58 39.83
N ASP A 297 3.84 -3.45 39.59
CA ASP A 297 2.84 -3.18 40.63
C ASP A 297 2.74 -4.35 41.62
N ALA A 298 2.79 -5.59 41.13
CA ALA A 298 2.80 -6.80 41.98
C ALA A 298 4.03 -6.86 42.91
N ILE A 299 5.21 -6.48 42.39
CA ILE A 299 6.45 -6.40 43.17
C ILE A 299 6.32 -5.31 44.25
N ALA A 300 5.79 -4.14 43.92
CA ALA A 300 5.59 -3.04 44.85
C ALA A 300 4.67 -3.45 46.02
N VAL A 301 3.53 -4.09 45.72
CA VAL A 301 2.59 -4.60 46.74
C VAL A 301 3.26 -5.65 47.62
N ALA A 302 4.00 -6.60 47.08
CA ALA A 302 4.70 -7.62 47.83
C ALA A 302 5.79 -7.05 48.75
N THR A 303 6.42 -5.96 48.37
CA THR A 303 7.45 -5.25 49.15
C THR A 303 6.80 -4.48 50.33
N THR A 304 5.66 -3.84 50.11
CA THR A 304 4.92 -3.09 51.14
C THR A 304 4.31 -4.03 52.21
N ALA A 305 3.91 -5.23 51.82
CA ALA A 305 3.35 -6.21 52.74
C ALA A 305 4.39 -6.92 53.67
N ARG A 306 5.68 -6.68 53.47
CA ARG A 306 6.81 -7.23 54.26
C ARG A 306 7.39 -6.23 55.29
N LEU A 307 6.92 -5.00 55.27
CA LEU A 307 7.21 -3.95 56.25
C LEU A 307 6.09 -3.88 57.31
#